data_a28e4a72a6d286e9d040dd7a349f43ee
#
_entry.id   a28e4a72a6d286e9d040dd7a349f43ee
#
_cell.length_a   1.000
_cell.length_b   1.000
_cell.length_c   1.000
_cell.angle_alpha   90.00
_cell.angle_beta   90.00
_cell.angle_gamma   90.00
#
_symmetry.space_group_name_H-M   'P 1'
#
loop_
_entity.id
_entity.type
_entity.pdbx_description
1 polymer ?
#
loop_
_entity_poly.entity_id
_entity_poly.type
_entity_poly.pdbx_seq_one_letter_code
_entity_poly.pdbx_strand_id
1 'polypeptide(L)'
;GMKAFGKQAIYTATNPVSGLSSKLPAAFLVFVGVLLLTFLVLRYTMFGRGIYAIGGNESAAYNAGFAVKRTKFLLYLFAGVIASVAGIIRVCMMQQCHPTNMLGMEMNIVAGVVLGGTAIVGGKGTLTGCVLGTLLIVLVENSMILIGVPVVWKDVFVGLLIVSAYQATHSGTKRRTRTQAKEAQHNG
;
A
#
# COMPACT_ATOMS: atom_id res chain seq x y z
N GLY A 1 21.78 19.00 11.95
CA GLY A 1 20.66 18.18 12.24
C GLY A 1 19.97 17.48 11.07
N MET A 2 18.99 18.08 10.40
CA MET A 2 18.14 17.43 9.38
C MET A 2 18.88 16.98 8.11
N LYS A 3 19.93 17.70 7.69
CA LYS A 3 20.77 17.33 6.54
C LYS A 3 21.57 16.03 6.76
N ALA A 4 21.88 15.71 8.01
CA ALA A 4 22.60 14.49 8.35
C ALA A 4 21.71 13.25 8.28
N PHE A 5 20.43 13.35 8.72
CA PHE A 5 19.52 12.22 8.78
C PHE A 5 19.18 11.63 7.39
N GLY A 6 18.96 12.49 6.38
CA GLY A 6 18.66 12.04 5.02
C GLY A 6 19.87 11.44 4.27
N LYS A 7 21.10 11.74 4.72
CA LYS A 7 22.34 11.26 4.10
C LYS A 7 23.14 10.28 4.95
N GLN A 8 22.74 10.02 6.20
CA GLN A 8 23.39 9.02 7.04
C GLN A 8 23.14 7.62 6.48
N ALA A 9 24.20 7.07 5.89
CA ALA A 9 24.25 5.66 5.55
C ALA A 9 24.58 4.87 6.82
N ILE A 10 23.68 3.98 7.22
CA ILE A 10 23.87 3.11 8.38
C ILE A 10 24.82 1.95 8.01
N TYR A 11 24.81 1.57 6.75
CA TYR A 11 25.69 0.53 6.22
C TYR A 11 26.24 0.94 4.85
N THR A 12 27.55 0.90 4.70
CA THR A 12 28.23 1.14 3.43
C THR A 12 28.86 -0.18 3.00
N ALA A 13 28.24 -0.87 2.03
CA ALA A 13 28.86 -2.01 1.38
C ALA A 13 29.67 -1.51 0.17
N THR A 14 30.98 -1.61 0.24
CA THR A 14 31.87 -1.38 -0.91
C THR A 14 32.11 -2.71 -1.62
N ASN A 15 31.68 -2.79 -2.88
CA ASN A 15 32.02 -3.92 -3.73
C ASN A 15 33.47 -3.76 -4.23
N PRO A 16 34.41 -4.65 -3.89
CA PRO A 16 35.83 -4.49 -4.23
C PRO A 16 36.10 -4.59 -5.73
N VAL A 17 35.13 -5.06 -6.53
CA VAL A 17 35.27 -5.29 -7.98
C VAL A 17 34.78 -4.11 -8.82
N SER A 18 33.79 -3.34 -8.36
CA SER A 18 33.16 -2.27 -9.16
C SER A 18 33.30 -0.87 -8.57
N GLY A 19 33.86 -0.72 -7.38
CA GLY A 19 33.99 0.58 -6.72
C GLY A 19 32.67 1.26 -6.33
N LEU A 20 31.51 0.61 -6.57
CA LEU A 20 30.20 1.12 -6.22
C LEU A 20 29.97 0.96 -4.72
N SER A 21 29.82 2.06 -4.02
CA SER A 21 29.39 2.06 -2.62
C SER A 21 27.88 2.11 -2.52
N SER A 22 27.26 1.00 -2.10
CA SER A 22 25.84 0.96 -1.78
C SER A 22 25.62 1.45 -0.35
N LYS A 23 24.91 2.57 -0.20
CA LYS A 23 24.58 3.17 1.10
C LYS A 23 23.13 2.90 1.42
N LEU A 24 22.86 2.19 2.52
CA LEU A 24 21.49 2.03 3.03
C LEU A 24 21.09 3.29 3.79
N PRO A 25 20.08 4.06 3.32
CA PRO A 25 19.64 5.26 4.02
C PRO A 25 18.88 4.90 5.32
N ALA A 26 19.01 5.73 6.34
CA ALA A 26 18.29 5.59 7.61
C ALA A 26 16.76 5.49 7.40
N ALA A 27 16.25 6.15 6.37
CA ALA A 27 14.83 6.08 5.96
C ALA A 27 14.35 4.65 5.69
N PHE A 28 15.22 3.75 5.18
CA PHE A 28 14.86 2.36 4.94
C PHE A 28 14.56 1.60 6.23
N LEU A 29 15.33 1.82 7.29
CA LEU A 29 15.06 1.20 8.60
C LEU A 29 13.75 1.70 9.20
N VAL A 30 13.47 2.99 9.09
CA VAL A 30 12.18 3.55 9.55
C VAL A 30 11.02 2.94 8.76
N PHE A 31 11.16 2.80 7.43
CA PHE A 31 10.17 2.15 6.58
C PHE A 31 9.90 0.71 7.03
N VAL A 32 10.94 -0.09 7.21
CA VAL A 32 10.82 -1.49 7.68
C VAL A 32 10.20 -1.52 9.08
N GLY A 33 10.58 -0.64 9.98
CA GLY A 33 10.02 -0.53 11.32
C GLY A 33 8.51 -0.22 11.31
N VAL A 34 8.07 0.75 10.50
CA VAL A 34 6.65 1.09 10.33
C VAL A 34 5.89 -0.08 9.71
N LEU A 35 6.48 -0.75 8.73
CA LEU A 35 5.87 -1.90 8.06
C LEU A 35 5.67 -3.07 9.03
N LEU A 36 6.69 -3.39 9.84
CA LEU A 36 6.60 -4.41 10.89
C LEU A 36 5.56 -4.05 11.94
N LEU A 37 5.54 -2.81 12.42
CA LEU A 37 4.57 -2.33 13.39
C LEU A 37 3.14 -2.47 12.84
N THR A 38 2.91 -2.03 11.59
CA THR A 38 1.61 -2.15 10.93
C THR A 38 1.21 -3.62 10.77
N PHE A 39 2.15 -4.49 10.39
CA PHE A 39 1.91 -5.92 10.29
C PHE A 39 1.49 -6.53 11.62
N LEU A 40 2.20 -6.22 12.70
CA LEU A 40 1.90 -6.71 14.04
C LEU A 40 0.53 -6.22 14.51
N VAL A 41 0.23 -4.93 14.32
CA VAL A 41 -1.06 -4.33 14.69
C VAL A 41 -2.21 -4.99 13.93
N LEU A 42 -2.11 -5.14 12.61
CA LEU A 42 -3.18 -5.74 11.81
C LEU A 42 -3.38 -7.23 12.10
N ARG A 43 -2.31 -7.97 12.36
CA ARG A 43 -2.38 -9.44 12.50
C ARG A 43 -2.72 -9.90 13.92
N TYR A 44 -2.18 -9.23 14.95
CA TYR A 44 -2.25 -9.73 16.33
C TYR A 44 -3.25 -8.98 17.21
N THR A 45 -3.76 -7.81 16.80
CA THR A 45 -4.70 -7.05 17.64
C THR A 45 -6.16 -7.28 17.27
N MET A 46 -7.06 -7.09 18.25
CA MET A 46 -8.51 -7.03 18.03
C MET A 46 -8.89 -5.88 17.09
N PHE A 47 -8.09 -4.81 17.10
CA PHE A 47 -8.23 -3.67 16.21
C PHE A 47 -8.10 -4.08 14.74
N GLY A 48 -7.05 -4.84 14.38
CA GLY A 48 -6.88 -5.35 13.02
C GLY A 48 -8.05 -6.23 12.56
N ARG A 49 -8.52 -7.14 13.41
CA ARG A 49 -9.71 -7.96 13.12
C ARG A 49 -10.95 -7.12 12.91
N GLY A 50 -11.14 -6.08 13.73
CA GLY A 50 -12.24 -5.13 13.59
C GLY A 50 -12.22 -4.38 12.25
N ILE A 51 -11.04 -3.97 11.77
CA ILE A 51 -10.89 -3.29 10.47
C ILE A 51 -11.39 -4.19 9.32
N TYR A 52 -10.96 -5.45 9.28
CA TYR A 52 -11.40 -6.38 8.25
C TYR A 52 -12.89 -6.72 8.33
N ALA A 53 -13.44 -6.88 9.55
CA ALA A 53 -14.85 -7.13 9.76
C ALA A 53 -15.72 -5.95 9.29
N ILE A 54 -15.38 -4.75 9.68
CA ILE A 54 -16.09 -3.50 9.30
C ILE A 54 -15.97 -3.26 7.78
N GLY A 55 -14.80 -3.50 7.20
CA GLY A 55 -14.58 -3.37 5.76
C GLY A 55 -15.39 -4.36 4.92
N GLY A 56 -15.69 -5.54 5.47
CA GLY A 56 -16.50 -6.55 4.80
C GLY A 56 -18.01 -6.26 4.86
N ASN A 57 -18.51 -5.98 6.04
CA ASN A 57 -19.92 -5.57 6.26
C ASN A 57 -20.03 -4.85 7.60
N GLU A 58 -20.30 -3.56 7.55
CA GLU A 58 -20.37 -2.69 8.72
C GLU A 58 -21.52 -3.09 9.67
N SER A 59 -22.71 -3.41 9.12
CA SER A 59 -23.87 -3.81 9.91
C SER A 59 -23.66 -5.15 10.61
N ALA A 60 -23.05 -6.12 9.90
CA ALA A 60 -22.72 -7.40 10.49
C ALA A 60 -21.65 -7.26 11.59
N ALA A 61 -20.65 -6.42 11.40
CA ALA A 61 -19.62 -6.14 12.41
C ALA A 61 -20.22 -5.49 13.66
N TYR A 62 -21.13 -4.54 13.49
CA TYR A 62 -21.86 -3.92 14.60
C TYR A 62 -22.67 -4.95 15.41
N ASN A 63 -23.42 -5.81 14.73
CA ASN A 63 -24.21 -6.87 15.36
C ASN A 63 -23.34 -7.93 16.05
N ALA A 64 -22.12 -8.13 15.57
CA ALA A 64 -21.11 -8.99 16.21
C ALA A 64 -20.42 -8.35 17.42
N GLY A 65 -20.83 -7.12 17.84
CA GLY A 65 -20.31 -6.45 19.02
C GLY A 65 -19.03 -5.62 18.80
N PHE A 66 -18.60 -5.40 17.56
CA PHE A 66 -17.46 -4.52 17.30
C PHE A 66 -17.83 -3.05 17.49
N ALA A 67 -17.00 -2.29 18.20
CA ALA A 67 -17.17 -0.85 18.41
C ALA A 67 -16.81 -0.07 17.13
N VAL A 68 -17.68 -0.09 16.11
CA VAL A 68 -17.43 0.45 14.77
C VAL A 68 -16.88 1.88 14.80
N LYS A 69 -17.53 2.79 15.56
CA LYS A 69 -17.11 4.20 15.64
C LYS A 69 -15.70 4.36 16.21
N ARG A 70 -15.38 3.63 17.30
CA ARG A 70 -14.03 3.67 17.92
C ARG A 70 -12.98 3.07 16.99
N THR A 71 -13.29 1.97 16.33
CA THR A 71 -12.36 1.33 15.38
C THR A 71 -12.07 2.23 14.18
N LYS A 72 -13.09 2.88 13.60
CA LYS A 72 -12.89 3.86 12.52
C LYS A 72 -12.04 5.04 12.98
N PHE A 73 -12.33 5.61 14.15
CA PHE A 73 -11.56 6.73 14.68
C PHE A 73 -10.07 6.36 14.86
N LEU A 74 -9.81 5.22 15.50
CA LEU A 74 -8.44 4.73 15.70
C LEU A 74 -7.73 4.43 14.38
N LEU A 75 -8.45 3.94 13.37
CA LEU A 75 -7.89 3.68 12.03
C LEU A 75 -7.39 4.98 11.38
N TYR A 76 -8.21 6.03 11.39
CA TYR A 76 -7.81 7.32 10.83
C TYR A 76 -6.69 7.97 11.62
N LEU A 77 -6.71 7.86 12.95
CA LEU A 77 -5.63 8.34 13.81
C LEU A 77 -4.31 7.63 13.47
N PHE A 78 -4.33 6.31 13.37
CA PHE A 78 -3.15 5.50 13.04
C PHE A 78 -2.63 5.82 11.64
N ALA A 79 -3.52 5.94 10.65
CA ALA A 79 -3.15 6.34 9.30
C ALA A 79 -2.53 7.74 9.26
N GLY A 80 -3.08 8.71 10.02
CA GLY A 80 -2.55 10.06 10.12
C GLY A 80 -1.14 10.11 10.71
N VAL A 81 -0.88 9.32 11.75
CA VAL A 81 0.46 9.23 12.37
C VAL A 81 1.47 8.66 11.36
N ILE A 82 1.14 7.58 10.65
CA ILE A 82 2.02 6.99 9.63
C ILE A 82 2.28 8.00 8.50
N ALA A 83 1.24 8.68 8.02
CA ALA A 83 1.36 9.68 6.98
C ALA A 83 2.26 10.85 7.40
N SER A 84 2.17 11.30 8.65
CA SER A 84 3.03 12.35 9.21
C SER A 84 4.50 11.93 9.24
N VAL A 85 4.78 10.70 9.68
CA VAL A 85 6.15 10.15 9.69
C VAL A 85 6.70 10.07 8.26
N ALA A 86 5.90 9.57 7.32
CA ALA A 86 6.29 9.48 5.91
C ALA A 86 6.58 10.87 5.30
N GLY A 87 5.74 11.87 5.61
CA GLY A 87 5.93 13.25 5.18
C GLY A 87 7.23 13.86 5.70
N ILE A 88 7.54 13.68 6.98
CA ILE A 88 8.80 14.15 7.58
C ILE A 88 10.01 13.51 6.88
N ILE A 89 10.00 12.19 6.69
CA ILE A 89 11.08 11.47 6.01
C ILE A 89 11.28 12.01 4.59
N ARG A 90 10.19 12.23 3.85
CA ARG A 90 10.23 12.75 2.50
C ARG A 90 10.85 14.14 2.44
N VAL A 91 10.44 15.06 3.32
CA VAL A 91 11.03 16.41 3.41
C VAL A 91 12.52 16.33 3.75
N CYS A 92 12.90 15.45 4.68
CA CYS A 92 14.31 15.25 5.03
C CYS A 92 15.15 14.71 3.86
N MET A 93 14.58 13.84 3.02
CA MET A 93 15.28 13.27 1.84
C MET A 93 15.39 14.27 0.69
N MET A 94 14.28 14.94 0.36
CA MET A 94 14.22 15.86 -0.79
C MET A 94 14.86 17.22 -0.51
N GLN A 95 14.96 17.63 0.76
CA GLN A 95 15.42 18.96 1.21
C GLN A 95 14.65 20.13 0.56
N GLN A 96 13.51 19.86 -0.04
CA GLN A 96 12.63 20.80 -0.71
C GLN A 96 11.18 20.45 -0.36
N CYS A 97 10.37 21.47 -0.16
CA CYS A 97 8.94 21.35 0.07
C CYS A 97 8.19 22.19 -0.96
N HIS A 98 7.80 21.55 -2.07
CA HIS A 98 6.93 22.16 -3.07
C HIS A 98 5.54 21.57 -2.95
N PRO A 99 4.48 22.37 -2.85
CA PRO A 99 3.11 21.88 -2.71
C PRO A 99 2.64 21.06 -3.91
N THR A 100 3.21 21.29 -5.09
CA THR A 100 2.86 20.58 -6.33
C THR A 100 3.53 19.22 -6.49
N ASN A 101 4.56 18.90 -5.70
CA ASN A 101 5.33 17.65 -5.85
C ASN A 101 4.56 16.38 -5.48
N MET A 102 3.39 16.52 -4.85
CA MET A 102 2.56 15.38 -4.44
C MET A 102 1.28 15.21 -5.25
N LEU A 103 1.00 16.12 -6.20
CA LEU A 103 -0.16 16.00 -7.06
C LEU A 103 -0.05 14.74 -7.94
N GLY A 104 -1.10 13.91 -7.93
CA GLY A 104 -1.18 12.67 -8.70
C GLY A 104 -0.54 11.44 -8.03
N MET A 105 0.21 11.59 -6.93
CA MET A 105 0.79 10.45 -6.20
C MET A 105 -0.26 9.56 -5.54
N GLU A 106 -1.40 10.13 -5.14
CA GLU A 106 -2.51 9.38 -4.57
C GLU A 106 -3.03 8.30 -5.51
N MET A 107 -3.11 8.56 -6.82
CA MET A 107 -3.55 7.58 -7.81
C MET A 107 -2.56 6.43 -7.94
N ASN A 108 -1.26 6.70 -7.90
CA ASN A 108 -0.23 5.66 -7.93
C ASN A 108 -0.28 4.76 -6.68
N ILE A 109 -0.53 5.35 -5.50
CA ILE A 109 -0.68 4.60 -4.25
C ILE A 109 -1.91 3.69 -4.33
N VAL A 110 -3.06 4.22 -4.76
CA VAL A 110 -4.28 3.43 -4.94
C VAL A 110 -4.05 2.29 -5.94
N ALA A 111 -3.40 2.57 -7.08
CA ALA A 111 -3.06 1.56 -8.07
C ALA A 111 -2.19 0.44 -7.46
N GLY A 112 -1.16 0.77 -6.71
CA GLY A 112 -0.28 -0.20 -6.04
C GLY A 112 -1.05 -1.09 -5.06
N VAL A 113 -1.92 -0.51 -4.24
CA VAL A 113 -2.73 -1.24 -3.26
C VAL A 113 -3.74 -2.16 -3.93
N VAL A 114 -4.41 -1.71 -4.99
CA VAL A 114 -5.39 -2.51 -5.77
C VAL A 114 -4.70 -3.63 -6.53
N LEU A 115 -3.56 -3.33 -7.17
CA LEU A 115 -2.75 -4.34 -7.84
C LEU A 115 -2.22 -5.39 -6.86
N GLY A 116 -1.94 -5.01 -5.61
CA GLY A 116 -1.61 -5.89 -4.52
C GLY A 116 -2.76 -6.78 -4.01
N GLY A 117 -3.92 -6.74 -4.66
CA GLY A 117 -5.08 -7.60 -4.36
C GLY A 117 -5.94 -7.11 -3.20
N THR A 118 -5.84 -5.83 -2.82
CA THR A 118 -6.74 -5.23 -1.83
C THR A 118 -8.07 -4.86 -2.51
N ALA A 119 -9.18 -5.33 -1.95
CA ALA A 119 -10.49 -5.03 -2.50
C ALA A 119 -10.85 -3.55 -2.26
N ILE A 120 -11.22 -2.83 -3.32
CA ILE A 120 -11.65 -1.43 -3.26
C ILE A 120 -12.89 -1.28 -2.36
N VAL A 121 -13.78 -2.27 -2.37
CA VAL A 121 -15.00 -2.29 -1.54
C VAL A 121 -14.69 -2.53 -0.06
N GLY A 122 -13.46 -3.01 0.26
CA GLY A 122 -13.02 -3.29 1.63
C GLY A 122 -13.15 -4.76 2.04
N GLY A 123 -12.78 -5.05 3.28
CA GLY A 123 -12.89 -6.37 3.92
C GLY A 123 -11.88 -7.43 3.49
N LYS A 124 -11.16 -7.23 2.40
CA LYS A 124 -10.15 -8.16 1.90
C LYS A 124 -8.89 -7.40 1.47
N GLY A 125 -7.75 -7.88 1.89
CA GLY A 125 -6.45 -7.35 1.52
C GLY A 125 -5.35 -7.95 2.39
N THR A 126 -4.12 -7.94 1.89
CA THR A 126 -2.95 -8.38 2.63
C THR A 126 -1.87 -7.32 2.57
N LEU A 127 -1.19 -7.10 3.69
CA LEU A 127 -0.11 -6.11 3.74
C LEU A 127 1.03 -6.49 2.78
N THR A 128 1.35 -7.79 2.70
CA THR A 128 2.35 -8.30 1.76
C THR A 128 1.98 -8.03 0.31
N GLY A 129 0.70 -8.21 -0.05
CA GLY A 129 0.18 -7.86 -1.36
C GLY A 129 0.34 -6.37 -1.66
N CYS A 130 -0.04 -5.49 -0.73
CA CYS A 130 0.14 -4.04 -0.88
C CYS A 130 1.60 -3.66 -1.13
N VAL A 131 2.54 -4.24 -0.38
CA VAL A 131 3.97 -3.97 -0.55
C VAL A 131 4.46 -4.42 -1.92
N LEU A 132 4.10 -5.63 -2.35
CA LEU A 132 4.49 -6.16 -3.67
C LEU A 132 3.86 -5.35 -4.81
N GLY A 133 2.58 -4.98 -4.69
CA GLY A 133 1.90 -4.17 -5.70
C GLY A 133 2.51 -2.77 -5.82
N THR A 134 2.82 -2.12 -4.70
CA THR A 134 3.49 -0.81 -4.71
C THR A 134 4.89 -0.90 -5.29
N LEU A 135 5.65 -1.95 -4.94
CA LEU A 135 6.99 -2.19 -5.50
C LEU A 135 6.94 -2.38 -7.01
N LEU A 136 5.93 -3.12 -7.51
CA LEU A 136 5.74 -3.32 -8.94
C LEU A 136 5.44 -2.00 -9.67
N ILE A 137 4.56 -1.15 -9.13
CA ILE A 137 4.29 0.18 -9.69
C ILE A 137 5.57 1.01 -9.77
N VAL A 138 6.36 1.05 -8.69
CA VAL A 138 7.63 1.80 -8.65
C VAL A 138 8.63 1.25 -9.67
N LEU A 139 8.71 -0.07 -9.86
CA LEU A 139 9.56 -0.67 -10.88
C LEU A 139 9.13 -0.28 -12.29
N VAL A 140 7.82 -0.32 -12.58
CA VAL A 140 7.28 0.09 -13.88
C VAL A 140 7.57 1.57 -14.13
N GLU A 141 7.35 2.44 -13.15
CA GLU A 141 7.66 3.87 -13.26
C GLU A 141 9.13 4.13 -13.57
N ASN A 142 10.04 3.49 -12.85
CA ASN A 142 11.48 3.61 -13.10
C ASN A 142 11.88 3.09 -14.48
N SER A 143 11.30 1.96 -14.92
CA SER A 143 11.57 1.41 -16.24
C SER A 143 11.13 2.35 -17.36
N MET A 144 9.96 3.00 -17.21
CA MET A 144 9.45 3.96 -18.19
C MET A 144 10.34 5.20 -18.32
N ILE A 145 10.86 5.70 -17.18
CA ILE A 145 11.81 6.82 -17.17
C ILE A 145 13.11 6.46 -17.89
N LEU A 146 13.63 5.23 -17.70
CA LEU A 146 14.84 4.76 -18.35
C LEU A 146 14.70 4.62 -19.87
N ILE A 147 13.50 4.27 -20.36
CA ILE A 147 13.20 4.16 -21.79
C ILE A 147 12.93 5.55 -22.42
N GLY A 148 12.81 6.61 -21.61
CA GLY A 148 12.55 7.97 -22.09
C GLY A 148 11.09 8.22 -22.47
N VAL A 149 10.14 7.45 -21.95
CA VAL A 149 8.71 7.62 -22.20
C VAL A 149 8.22 8.89 -21.49
N PRO A 150 7.47 9.79 -22.19
CA PRO A 150 6.90 10.98 -21.55
C PRO A 150 5.99 10.64 -20.36
N VAL A 151 6.04 11.48 -19.32
CA VAL A 151 5.31 11.29 -18.05
C VAL A 151 3.80 11.10 -18.26
N VAL A 152 3.23 11.70 -19.29
CA VAL A 152 1.79 11.58 -19.64
C VAL A 152 1.37 10.13 -19.90
N TRP A 153 2.22 9.34 -20.54
CA TRP A 153 1.94 7.93 -20.83
C TRP A 153 1.95 7.07 -19.56
N LYS A 154 2.71 7.47 -18.56
CA LYS A 154 2.74 6.81 -17.25
C LYS A 154 1.35 6.78 -16.62
N ASP A 155 0.66 7.93 -16.58
CA ASP A 155 -0.65 8.04 -15.95
C ASP A 155 -1.71 7.22 -16.70
N VAL A 156 -1.60 7.12 -18.03
CA VAL A 156 -2.45 6.24 -18.85
C VAL A 156 -2.21 4.77 -18.50
N PHE A 157 -0.96 4.33 -18.36
CA PHE A 157 -0.64 2.95 -17.97
C PHE A 157 -1.12 2.62 -16.56
N VAL A 158 -0.93 3.53 -15.60
CA VAL A 158 -1.42 3.37 -14.23
C VAL A 158 -2.94 3.26 -14.21
N GLY A 159 -3.66 4.11 -14.96
CA GLY A 159 -5.11 4.06 -15.09
C GLY A 159 -5.60 2.72 -15.67
N LEU A 160 -4.93 2.23 -16.72
CA LEU A 160 -5.26 0.95 -17.34
C LEU A 160 -4.99 -0.24 -16.40
N LEU A 161 -3.91 -0.19 -15.61
CA LEU A 161 -3.63 -1.17 -14.57
C LEU A 161 -4.72 -1.20 -13.49
N ILE A 162 -5.21 -0.05 -13.04
CA ILE A 162 -6.30 0.04 -12.05
C ILE A 162 -7.57 -0.62 -12.60
N VAL A 163 -7.95 -0.28 -13.84
CA VAL A 163 -9.14 -0.85 -14.48
C VAL A 163 -9.03 -2.37 -14.64
N SER A 164 -7.87 -2.87 -15.08
CA SER A 164 -7.65 -4.30 -15.27
C SER A 164 -7.67 -5.06 -13.94
N ALA A 165 -7.04 -4.52 -12.88
CA ALA A 165 -7.05 -5.10 -11.55
C ALA A 165 -8.47 -5.10 -10.92
N TYR A 166 -9.25 -4.03 -11.13
CA TYR A 166 -10.64 -3.97 -10.70
C TYR A 166 -11.50 -5.03 -11.39
N GLN A 167 -11.37 -5.18 -12.71
CA GLN A 167 -12.10 -6.21 -13.47
C GLN A 167 -11.74 -7.63 -13.03
N ALA A 168 -10.45 -7.91 -12.81
CA ALA A 168 -9.98 -9.20 -12.33
C ALA A 168 -10.60 -9.55 -10.96
N THR A 169 -10.65 -8.58 -10.04
CA THR A 169 -11.23 -8.76 -8.71
C THR A 169 -12.75 -8.98 -8.77
N HIS A 170 -13.45 -8.24 -9.62
CA HIS A 170 -14.91 -8.33 -9.76
C HIS A 170 -15.35 -9.62 -10.46
N SER A 171 -14.60 -10.09 -11.45
CA SER A 171 -14.89 -11.33 -12.18
C SER A 171 -14.71 -12.58 -11.31
N GLY A 172 -13.75 -12.59 -10.38
CA GLY A 172 -13.51 -13.66 -9.44
C GLY A 172 -14.70 -13.87 -8.47
N THR A 173 -15.35 -12.80 -8.04
CA THR A 173 -16.50 -12.86 -7.13
C THR A 173 -17.74 -13.43 -7.83
N LYS A 174 -18.01 -13.03 -9.08
CA LYS A 174 -19.14 -13.55 -9.86
C LYS A 174 -19.03 -15.06 -10.17
N ARG A 175 -17.83 -15.56 -10.36
CA ARG A 175 -17.58 -16.99 -10.61
C ARG A 175 -17.90 -17.84 -9.37
N ARG A 176 -17.50 -17.38 -8.18
CA ARG A 176 -17.77 -18.10 -6.92
C ARG A 176 -19.25 -18.19 -6.60
N THR A 177 -20.01 -17.12 -6.79
CA THR A 177 -21.47 -17.12 -6.55
C THR A 177 -22.21 -18.05 -7.51
N ARG A 178 -21.78 -18.14 -8.78
CA ARG A 178 -22.37 -19.07 -9.75
C ARG A 178 -22.06 -20.54 -9.44
N THR A 179 -20.89 -20.85 -8.92
CA THR A 179 -20.53 -22.24 -8.53
C THR A 179 -21.35 -22.67 -7.33
N GLN A 180 -21.50 -21.82 -6.30
CA GLN A 180 -22.32 -22.13 -5.12
C GLN A 180 -23.80 -22.26 -5.44
N ALA A 181 -24.33 -21.44 -6.37
CA ALA A 181 -25.72 -21.56 -6.81
C ALA A 181 -25.97 -22.87 -7.58
N LYS A 182 -25.00 -23.35 -8.38
CA LYS A 182 -25.13 -24.65 -9.07
C LYS A 182 -25.00 -25.84 -8.11
N GLU A 183 -24.16 -25.77 -7.09
CA GLU A 183 -24.03 -26.81 -6.07
C GLU A 183 -25.32 -26.92 -5.21
N ALA A 184 -25.91 -25.77 -4.87
CA ALA A 184 -27.19 -25.75 -4.15
C ALA A 184 -28.36 -26.33 -4.97
N GLN A 185 -28.37 -26.18 -6.30
CA GLN A 185 -29.36 -26.77 -7.19
C GLN A 185 -29.16 -28.28 -7.44
N HIS A 186 -27.99 -28.81 -7.22
CA HIS A 186 -27.69 -30.23 -7.46
C HIS A 186 -27.91 -31.10 -6.21
N ASN A 187 -27.91 -30.47 -5.03
CA ASN A 187 -28.08 -31.15 -3.73
C ASN A 187 -29.49 -30.96 -3.10
N GLY A 188 -30.45 -30.38 -3.80
CA GLY A 188 -31.86 -30.27 -3.42
C GLY A 188 -32.76 -31.00 -4.41
#